data_7910e52e84472d78239510674c3a1bc2
#
_entry.id   7910e52e84472d78239510674c3a1bc2
#
_cell.length_a   1.000
_cell.length_b   1.000
_cell.length_c   1.000
_cell.angle_alpha   90.00
_cell.angle_beta   90.00
_cell.angle_gamma   90.00
#
_symmetry.space_group_name_H-M   'P 1'
#
loop_
_entity.id
_entity.type
_entity.pdbx_description
1 polymer ?
#
loop_
_entity_poly.entity_id
_entity_poly.type
_entity_poly.pdbx_seq_one_letter_code
_entity_poly.pdbx_strand_id
1 'polypeptide(L)'
;MGGNTMIIKYIRPVILILALVVVFSFCAKKESDKIEKGKIEMGIKKQSFGKTPDGIDVDLYTLTNANGLKARLITYGAILVSLEVPDKNGTPGDIVLGYDDLDGYIKENPYFGAIVGRYGNRIAKGKFKLDGVEYRLATNNDENHLHGGIKGFDKVVWQAETVQKKEAAGVKFTYLSKDGEEGYPGNLPCTVIYELTNADELKVRYEATTDKATPINLTHHSYFNLAGQGTGDILSHQVLLAADYYTPVDEALIPTGELRPVKDSPMDFTSAKAIGKEVDLVKGGYDHNFVLNNQNGTLALAAKVVEFSSGRIMEIYTTEPGIQFYTGNFLDGTITGKAGKVYKKHYGFCLETQHYPDSPNKPNFPSVILRPGEKYTHLTVHKFYASQE
;
A
#
# COMPACT_ATOMS: atom_id res chain seq x y z
N MET A 1 -18.16 74.35 -87.60
CA MET A 1 -18.02 73.32 -88.59
C MET A 1 -18.03 72.00 -87.75
N GLY A 2 -19.02 71.28 -87.69
CA GLY A 2 -19.77 70.57 -88.68
C GLY A 2 -19.62 69.11 -88.31
N GLY A 3 -20.75 68.42 -88.13
CA GLY A 3 -20.72 67.02 -88.26
C GLY A 3 -21.63 66.27 -87.26
N ASN A 4 -22.94 66.33 -87.54
CA ASN A 4 -23.93 65.39 -87.03
C ASN A 4 -23.64 63.95 -87.52
N THR A 5 -23.73 62.97 -86.68
CA THR A 5 -24.12 61.65 -87.16
C THR A 5 -24.96 60.96 -86.12
N MET A 6 -26.14 60.60 -86.48
CA MET A 6 -27.22 59.90 -85.83
C MET A 6 -26.85 58.43 -85.70
N ILE A 7 -27.01 57.83 -84.56
CA ILE A 7 -26.93 56.35 -84.38
C ILE A 7 -28.14 55.86 -83.61
N ILE A 8 -28.76 54.93 -84.23
CA ILE A 8 -29.97 54.18 -83.98
C ILE A 8 -29.95 53.42 -82.63
N LYS A 9 -31.08 53.55 -81.92
CA LYS A 9 -31.39 52.74 -80.72
C LYS A 9 -31.71 51.30 -81.07
N TYR A 10 -30.98 50.35 -80.44
CA TYR A 10 -31.47 48.99 -80.31
C TYR A 10 -31.79 48.74 -78.87
N ILE A 11 -33.09 48.51 -78.58
CA ILE A 11 -33.60 48.04 -77.30
C ILE A 11 -33.45 46.53 -77.28
N ARG A 12 -32.68 45.99 -76.30
CA ARG A 12 -32.69 44.54 -75.94
C ARG A 12 -33.31 44.42 -74.60
N PRO A 13 -34.23 43.44 -74.38
CA PRO A 13 -34.84 43.20 -73.05
C PRO A 13 -33.88 42.63 -72.12
N VAL A 14 -33.78 43.20 -70.92
CA VAL A 14 -33.04 42.62 -69.76
C VAL A 14 -33.95 41.56 -69.14
N ILE A 15 -33.54 40.32 -69.28
CA ILE A 15 -34.15 39.23 -68.54
C ILE A 15 -33.57 39.27 -67.09
N LEU A 16 -34.45 39.62 -66.17
CA LEU A 16 -34.14 39.66 -64.77
C LEU A 16 -34.16 38.18 -64.23
N ILE A 17 -33.00 37.55 -64.09
CA ILE A 17 -32.89 36.24 -63.41
C ILE A 17 -32.81 36.53 -61.92
N LEU A 18 -33.90 36.23 -61.20
CA LEU A 18 -33.95 36.25 -59.72
C LEU A 18 -33.20 35.01 -59.23
N ALA A 19 -31.96 35.18 -58.85
CA ALA A 19 -31.22 34.11 -58.17
C ALA A 19 -31.71 34.05 -56.72
N LEU A 20 -32.50 33.02 -56.44
CA LEU A 20 -32.92 32.65 -55.08
C LEU A 20 -31.70 32.04 -54.35
N VAL A 21 -30.99 32.88 -53.57
CA VAL A 21 -29.93 32.35 -52.67
C VAL A 21 -30.60 31.70 -51.48
N VAL A 22 -30.75 30.41 -51.57
CA VAL A 22 -31.12 29.59 -50.41
C VAL A 22 -29.90 29.48 -49.51
N VAL A 23 -29.85 30.28 -48.46
CA VAL A 23 -28.85 30.15 -47.40
C VAL A 23 -29.20 28.91 -46.57
N PHE A 24 -28.59 27.78 -46.87
CA PHE A 24 -28.56 26.62 -45.97
C PHE A 24 -27.67 27.00 -44.77
N SER A 25 -28.29 27.45 -43.69
CA SER A 25 -27.64 27.46 -42.38
C SER A 25 -27.35 26.01 -41.97
N PHE A 26 -26.18 25.52 -42.30
CA PHE A 26 -25.63 24.33 -41.63
C PHE A 26 -25.34 24.72 -40.17
N CYS A 27 -26.31 24.49 -39.31
CA CYS A 27 -26.08 24.39 -37.89
C CYS A 27 -25.21 23.11 -37.68
N ALA A 28 -23.91 23.26 -37.79
CA ALA A 28 -22.98 22.22 -37.34
C ALA A 28 -23.16 22.06 -35.83
N LYS A 29 -24.01 21.13 -35.44
CA LYS A 29 -24.01 20.58 -34.08
C LYS A 29 -22.61 20.07 -33.86
N LYS A 30 -21.82 20.80 -33.07
CA LYS A 30 -20.59 20.31 -32.51
C LYS A 30 -20.99 19.16 -31.55
N GLU A 31 -21.09 17.94 -32.08
CA GLU A 31 -21.06 16.77 -31.27
C GLU A 31 -19.70 16.82 -30.56
N SER A 32 -19.71 17.21 -29.29
CA SER A 32 -18.58 16.94 -28.42
C SER A 32 -18.45 15.44 -28.40
N ASP A 33 -17.43 14.90 -29.05
CA ASP A 33 -16.95 13.56 -28.83
C ASP A 33 -16.63 13.44 -27.32
N LYS A 34 -17.65 13.09 -26.55
CA LYS A 34 -17.43 12.42 -25.27
C LYS A 34 -16.80 11.10 -25.68
N ILE A 35 -15.46 11.02 -25.60
CA ILE A 35 -14.77 9.76 -25.53
C ILE A 35 -15.44 9.02 -24.37
N GLU A 36 -16.33 8.10 -24.68
CA GLU A 36 -16.81 7.14 -23.69
C GLU A 36 -15.52 6.46 -23.14
N LYS A 37 -15.10 6.86 -21.93
CA LYS A 37 -14.09 6.10 -21.20
C LYS A 37 -14.61 4.68 -21.19
N GLY A 38 -13.96 3.79 -21.93
CA GLY A 38 -14.36 2.40 -22.01
C GLY A 38 -14.60 1.90 -20.58
N LYS A 39 -15.76 1.30 -20.34
CA LYS A 39 -16.18 0.84 -19.02
C LYS A 39 -15.10 -0.13 -18.52
N ILE A 40 -14.34 0.28 -17.50
CA ILE A 40 -13.36 -0.59 -16.87
C ILE A 40 -14.14 -1.71 -16.17
N GLU A 41 -13.83 -2.94 -16.55
CA GLU A 41 -14.49 -4.10 -15.95
C GLU A 41 -13.72 -4.54 -14.71
N MET A 42 -14.42 -4.57 -13.58
CA MET A 42 -13.88 -5.10 -12.34
C MET A 42 -13.60 -6.60 -12.52
N GLY A 43 -12.42 -7.06 -12.11
CA GLY A 43 -12.07 -8.45 -12.31
C GLY A 43 -10.80 -8.90 -11.63
N ILE A 44 -10.55 -10.20 -11.77
CA ILE A 44 -9.36 -10.89 -11.25
C ILE A 44 -8.72 -11.63 -12.42
N LYS A 45 -7.42 -11.38 -12.63
CA LYS A 45 -6.63 -12.14 -13.60
C LYS A 45 -5.52 -12.89 -12.87
N LYS A 46 -5.41 -14.18 -13.12
CA LYS A 46 -4.33 -15.05 -12.62
C LYS A 46 -3.34 -15.34 -13.74
N GLN A 47 -2.03 -15.32 -13.42
CA GLN A 47 -0.96 -15.72 -14.33
C GLN A 47 0.23 -16.27 -13.53
N SER A 48 1.15 -17.00 -14.19
CA SER A 48 2.40 -17.41 -13.54
C SER A 48 3.30 -16.20 -13.29
N PHE A 49 4.00 -16.19 -12.13
CA PHE A 49 5.04 -15.20 -11.79
C PHE A 49 6.43 -15.84 -11.75
N GLY A 50 6.52 -17.15 -11.76
CA GLY A 50 7.77 -17.90 -11.73
C GLY A 50 7.71 -19.14 -10.85
N LYS A 51 8.88 -19.66 -10.50
CA LYS A 51 9.06 -20.79 -9.57
C LYS A 51 10.12 -20.46 -8.54
N THR A 52 9.89 -20.90 -7.31
CA THR A 52 10.95 -20.85 -6.28
C THR A 52 12.11 -21.78 -6.66
N PRO A 53 13.29 -21.63 -6.02
CA PRO A 53 14.42 -22.58 -6.23
C PRO A 53 14.05 -24.04 -5.96
N ASP A 54 13.08 -24.28 -5.05
CA ASP A 54 12.56 -25.62 -4.75
C ASP A 54 11.52 -26.12 -5.78
N GLY A 55 11.27 -25.35 -6.84
CA GLY A 55 10.38 -25.71 -7.94
C GLY A 55 8.89 -25.48 -7.66
N ILE A 56 8.52 -24.75 -6.60
CA ILE A 56 7.13 -24.44 -6.25
C ILE A 56 6.67 -23.29 -7.15
N ASP A 57 5.50 -23.47 -7.80
CA ASP A 57 4.90 -22.44 -8.64
C ASP A 57 4.46 -21.22 -7.80
N VAL A 58 4.77 -20.01 -8.31
CA VAL A 58 4.32 -18.74 -7.76
C VAL A 58 3.38 -18.10 -8.75
N ASP A 59 2.15 -17.83 -8.30
CA ASP A 59 1.11 -17.18 -9.08
C ASP A 59 1.07 -15.68 -8.81
N LEU A 60 0.70 -14.91 -9.84
CA LEU A 60 0.38 -13.49 -9.76
C LEU A 60 -1.12 -13.29 -10.00
N TYR A 61 -1.75 -12.57 -9.11
CA TYR A 61 -3.14 -12.13 -9.21
C TYR A 61 -3.17 -10.61 -9.45
N THR A 62 -3.87 -10.20 -10.51
CA THR A 62 -4.16 -8.79 -10.78
C THR A 62 -5.62 -8.54 -10.45
N LEU A 63 -5.88 -7.71 -9.45
CA LEU A 63 -7.20 -7.20 -9.08
C LEU A 63 -7.41 -5.86 -9.78
N THR A 64 -8.57 -5.67 -10.39
CA THR A 64 -8.96 -4.37 -10.98
C THR A 64 -10.32 -4.00 -10.45
N ASN A 65 -10.52 -2.78 -9.95
CA ASN A 65 -11.83 -2.27 -9.56
C ASN A 65 -12.52 -1.50 -10.71
N ALA A 66 -13.78 -1.12 -10.52
CA ALA A 66 -14.55 -0.41 -11.55
C ALA A 66 -14.01 0.99 -11.88
N ASN A 67 -13.18 1.57 -11.02
CA ASN A 67 -12.57 2.90 -11.19
C ASN A 67 -11.17 2.85 -11.83
N GLY A 68 -10.63 1.64 -12.05
CA GLY A 68 -9.35 1.44 -12.72
C GLY A 68 -8.15 1.33 -11.80
N LEU A 69 -8.33 1.32 -10.48
CA LEU A 69 -7.27 0.92 -9.58
C LEU A 69 -6.89 -0.52 -9.84
N LYS A 70 -5.58 -0.83 -9.74
CA LYS A 70 -5.09 -2.18 -9.88
C LYS A 70 -4.14 -2.53 -8.75
N ALA A 71 -4.35 -3.69 -8.15
CA ALA A 71 -3.43 -4.30 -7.19
C ALA A 71 -2.90 -5.62 -7.75
N ARG A 72 -1.58 -5.83 -7.71
CA ARG A 72 -0.94 -7.06 -8.16
C ARG A 72 -0.33 -7.77 -6.96
N LEU A 73 -0.70 -9.03 -6.76
CA LEU A 73 -0.37 -9.83 -5.58
C LEU A 73 0.23 -11.16 -6.02
N ILE A 74 1.30 -11.61 -5.35
CA ILE A 74 1.90 -12.94 -5.61
C ILE A 74 1.71 -13.88 -4.44
N THR A 75 1.72 -15.18 -4.72
CA THR A 75 1.59 -16.20 -3.68
C THR A 75 2.83 -16.36 -2.80
N TYR A 76 4.02 -15.95 -3.25
CA TYR A 76 5.21 -15.89 -2.42
C TYR A 76 5.11 -14.70 -1.45
N GLY A 77 5.15 -14.96 -0.15
CA GLY A 77 5.03 -13.96 0.91
C GLY A 77 3.67 -13.23 0.97
N ALA A 78 2.66 -13.65 0.18
CA ALA A 78 1.41 -12.92 -0.05
C ALA A 78 1.69 -11.43 -0.39
N ILE A 79 2.70 -11.18 -1.22
CA ILE A 79 3.29 -9.87 -1.49
C ILE A 79 2.41 -9.03 -2.41
N LEU A 80 2.18 -7.78 -2.04
CA LEU A 80 1.68 -6.73 -2.93
C LEU A 80 2.84 -6.18 -3.77
N VAL A 81 2.94 -6.60 -5.04
CA VAL A 81 4.06 -6.24 -5.92
C VAL A 81 3.83 -4.92 -6.65
N SER A 82 2.57 -4.48 -6.82
CA SER A 82 2.21 -3.24 -7.51
C SER A 82 0.85 -2.74 -7.05
N LEU A 83 0.71 -1.43 -6.96
CA LEU A 83 -0.56 -0.76 -6.68
C LEU A 83 -0.67 0.49 -7.56
N GLU A 84 -1.45 0.38 -8.65
CA GLU A 84 -1.68 1.49 -9.57
C GLU A 84 -2.85 2.34 -9.08
N VAL A 85 -2.56 3.60 -8.75
CA VAL A 85 -3.54 4.60 -8.29
C VAL A 85 -3.51 5.81 -9.22
N PRO A 86 -4.65 6.33 -9.70
CA PRO A 86 -4.69 7.53 -10.51
C PRO A 86 -4.20 8.77 -9.74
N ASP A 87 -3.49 9.67 -10.43
CA ASP A 87 -3.18 11.01 -9.94
C ASP A 87 -4.36 11.99 -10.16
N LYS A 88 -4.17 13.27 -9.80
CA LYS A 88 -5.16 14.33 -10.00
C LYS A 88 -5.58 14.56 -11.45
N ASN A 89 -4.82 14.06 -12.42
CA ASN A 89 -5.13 14.12 -13.85
C ASN A 89 -5.78 12.81 -14.36
N GLY A 90 -5.96 11.83 -13.47
CA GLY A 90 -6.46 10.50 -13.80
C GLY A 90 -5.41 9.57 -14.40
N THR A 91 -4.13 9.93 -14.37
CA THR A 91 -3.02 9.07 -14.85
C THR A 91 -2.67 8.05 -13.78
N PRO A 92 -2.78 6.73 -14.06
CA PRO A 92 -2.40 5.71 -13.11
C PRO A 92 -0.88 5.70 -12.89
N GLY A 93 -0.46 5.52 -11.64
CA GLY A 93 0.93 5.37 -11.25
C GLY A 93 1.08 4.30 -10.19
N ASP A 94 2.11 3.47 -10.30
CA ASP A 94 2.45 2.49 -9.29
C ASP A 94 3.09 3.18 -8.09
N ILE A 95 2.51 3.03 -6.91
CA ILE A 95 2.89 3.75 -5.70
C ILE A 95 3.61 2.90 -4.65
N VAL A 96 3.98 1.65 -4.96
CA VAL A 96 4.72 0.78 -4.05
C VAL A 96 6.05 0.35 -4.63
N LEU A 97 7.09 0.26 -3.81
CA LEU A 97 8.40 -0.27 -4.18
C LEU A 97 8.32 -1.81 -4.29
N GLY A 98 9.23 -2.40 -5.08
CA GLY A 98 9.29 -3.85 -5.28
C GLY A 98 10.17 -4.21 -6.46
N TYR A 99 10.01 -5.42 -6.97
CA TYR A 99 10.75 -5.96 -8.11
C TYR A 99 9.80 -6.36 -9.24
N ASP A 100 10.33 -6.47 -10.46
CA ASP A 100 9.56 -6.90 -11.64
C ASP A 100 9.39 -8.41 -11.70
N ASP A 101 10.27 -9.17 -11.07
CA ASP A 101 10.34 -10.62 -11.10
C ASP A 101 10.45 -11.25 -9.69
N LEU A 102 10.27 -12.57 -9.65
CA LEU A 102 10.33 -13.35 -8.42
C LEU A 102 11.74 -13.41 -7.83
N ASP A 103 12.77 -13.39 -8.67
CA ASP A 103 14.16 -13.48 -8.25
C ASP A 103 14.56 -12.36 -7.30
N GLY A 104 14.09 -11.13 -7.56
CA GLY A 104 14.32 -10.00 -6.68
C GLY A 104 13.74 -10.22 -5.29
N TYR A 105 12.52 -10.78 -5.21
CA TYR A 105 11.88 -11.08 -3.92
C TYR A 105 12.54 -12.23 -3.15
N ILE A 106 13.18 -13.17 -3.84
CA ILE A 106 13.85 -14.32 -3.20
C ILE A 106 15.26 -13.94 -2.70
N LYS A 107 16.00 -13.14 -3.48
CA LYS A 107 17.42 -12.88 -3.20
C LYS A 107 17.65 -11.86 -2.09
N GLU A 108 17.06 -10.67 -2.22
CA GLU A 108 17.37 -9.54 -1.35
C GLU A 108 16.13 -8.66 -1.17
N ASN A 109 15.10 -9.19 -0.51
CA ASN A 109 13.88 -8.44 -0.26
C ASN A 109 13.89 -7.83 1.16
N PRO A 110 13.90 -6.50 1.31
CA PRO A 110 13.70 -5.86 2.60
C PRO A 110 12.20 -5.82 2.96
N TYR A 111 11.51 -6.95 2.77
CA TYR A 111 10.07 -7.17 3.03
C TYR A 111 9.12 -6.37 2.12
N PHE A 112 9.55 -5.86 0.96
CA PHE A 112 8.68 -5.11 0.05
C PHE A 112 7.33 -5.79 -0.16
N GLY A 113 6.25 -5.16 0.31
CA GLY A 113 4.87 -5.58 0.11
C GLY A 113 4.45 -6.89 0.78
N ALA A 114 5.30 -7.50 1.60
CA ALA A 114 5.08 -8.82 2.18
C ALA A 114 4.10 -8.80 3.36
N ILE A 115 3.41 -9.91 3.57
CA ILE A 115 2.80 -10.22 4.86
C ILE A 115 3.91 -10.74 5.78
N VAL A 116 4.07 -10.05 6.89
CA VAL A 116 5.06 -10.35 7.92
C VAL A 116 4.41 -11.10 9.07
N GLY A 117 5.03 -12.16 9.50
CA GLY A 117 4.59 -13.05 10.59
C GLY A 117 5.58 -14.23 10.75
N ARG A 118 5.46 -15.05 11.83
CA ARG A 118 4.32 -15.10 12.77
C ARG A 118 4.23 -13.84 13.64
N TYR A 119 5.36 -13.18 13.92
CA TYR A 119 5.40 -11.96 14.72
C TYR A 119 6.10 -10.84 13.97
N GLY A 120 5.36 -9.82 13.59
CA GLY A 120 5.86 -8.61 12.96
C GLY A 120 6.69 -7.78 13.93
N ASN A 121 7.71 -7.07 13.38
CA ASN A 121 8.70 -6.34 14.15
C ASN A 121 9.53 -7.21 15.07
N ARG A 122 10.11 -6.67 16.17
CA ARG A 122 11.15 -7.31 16.97
C ARG A 122 10.64 -8.02 18.22
N ILE A 123 11.32 -9.11 18.60
CA ILE A 123 11.28 -9.72 19.92
C ILE A 123 12.72 -9.73 20.47
N ALA A 124 12.91 -9.08 21.60
CA ALA A 124 14.22 -8.89 22.24
C ALA A 124 14.93 -10.22 22.51
N LYS A 125 16.22 -10.31 22.11
CA LYS A 125 17.09 -11.45 22.34
C LYS A 125 16.54 -12.78 21.80
N GLY A 126 15.64 -12.71 20.82
CA GLY A 126 14.99 -13.90 20.26
C GLY A 126 14.32 -14.78 21.29
N LYS A 127 13.72 -14.25 22.35
CA LYS A 127 13.10 -15.08 23.39
C LYS A 127 11.93 -14.40 24.10
N PHE A 128 11.03 -15.22 24.62
CA PHE A 128 9.92 -14.81 25.47
C PHE A 128 9.53 -15.92 26.44
N LYS A 129 8.82 -15.58 27.51
CA LYS A 129 8.18 -16.56 28.41
C LYS A 129 6.67 -16.57 28.18
N LEU A 130 6.12 -17.79 28.10
CA LEU A 130 4.69 -18.01 27.98
C LEU A 130 4.30 -19.18 28.87
N ASP A 131 3.35 -18.96 29.78
CA ASP A 131 2.86 -19.98 30.75
C ASP A 131 3.98 -20.69 31.50
N GLY A 132 5.02 -19.95 31.90
CA GLY A 132 6.19 -20.45 32.64
C GLY A 132 7.29 -21.07 31.79
N VAL A 133 7.07 -21.32 30.51
CA VAL A 133 8.04 -21.87 29.56
C VAL A 133 8.79 -20.79 28.84
N GLU A 134 10.13 -20.85 28.75
CA GLU A 134 10.93 -19.99 27.89
C GLU A 134 11.00 -20.58 26.49
N TYR A 135 10.59 -19.77 25.47
CA TYR A 135 10.74 -20.09 24.05
C TYR A 135 11.91 -19.30 23.46
N ARG A 136 12.66 -19.95 22.58
CA ARG A 136 13.79 -19.37 21.87
C ARG A 136 13.49 -19.37 20.38
N LEU A 137 13.58 -18.19 19.78
CA LEU A 137 13.36 -17.92 18.37
C LEU A 137 14.71 -17.76 17.66
N ALA A 138 14.72 -17.90 16.35
CA ALA A 138 15.89 -17.54 15.54
C ALA A 138 16.24 -16.06 15.72
N THR A 139 17.53 -15.74 15.88
CA THR A 139 18.04 -14.36 15.89
C THR A 139 18.55 -14.00 14.50
N ASN A 140 17.82 -13.16 13.80
CA ASN A 140 18.09 -12.76 12.42
C ASN A 140 18.29 -11.23 12.25
N ASN A 141 18.37 -10.50 13.38
CA ASN A 141 18.69 -9.10 13.43
C ASN A 141 19.58 -8.84 14.67
N ASP A 142 20.88 -9.04 14.50
CA ASP A 142 21.87 -9.11 15.57
C ASP A 142 21.46 -10.15 16.65
N GLU A 143 21.28 -9.74 17.90
CA GLU A 143 20.81 -10.60 18.97
C GLU A 143 19.28 -10.76 19.03
N ASN A 144 18.53 -10.04 18.17
CA ASN A 144 17.08 -10.00 18.23
C ASN A 144 16.44 -10.85 17.13
N HIS A 145 15.20 -11.23 17.37
CA HIS A 145 14.33 -11.79 16.36
C HIS A 145 13.57 -10.67 15.64
N LEU A 146 13.47 -10.74 14.33
CA LEU A 146 12.81 -9.75 13.48
C LEU A 146 11.88 -10.43 12.47
N HIS A 147 10.67 -9.93 12.34
CA HIS A 147 9.72 -10.24 11.26
C HIS A 147 9.46 -11.72 11.02
N GLY A 148 9.37 -12.50 12.12
CA GLY A 148 9.05 -13.93 12.04
C GLY A 148 10.23 -14.86 11.82
N GLY A 149 11.48 -14.32 11.72
CA GLY A 149 12.70 -15.11 11.72
C GLY A 149 13.41 -15.23 10.38
N ILE A 150 14.24 -16.25 10.25
CA ILE A 150 15.07 -16.48 9.06
C ILE A 150 14.18 -16.81 7.84
N LYS A 151 13.16 -17.64 8.05
CA LYS A 151 12.16 -17.99 7.05
C LYS A 151 10.77 -17.66 7.57
N GLY A 152 10.47 -16.34 7.66
CA GLY A 152 9.16 -15.85 8.06
C GLY A 152 8.09 -16.01 6.96
N PHE A 153 6.92 -15.47 7.20
CA PHE A 153 5.76 -15.55 6.30
C PHE A 153 5.99 -14.84 4.95
N ASP A 154 6.94 -13.94 4.90
CA ASP A 154 7.44 -13.25 3.71
C ASP A 154 8.19 -14.17 2.72
N LYS A 155 8.66 -15.32 3.18
CA LYS A 155 9.51 -16.26 2.41
C LYS A 155 8.86 -17.63 2.16
N VAL A 156 7.54 -17.73 2.33
CA VAL A 156 6.78 -18.95 2.04
C VAL A 156 5.80 -18.75 0.90
N VAL A 157 5.47 -19.83 0.20
CA VAL A 157 4.41 -19.78 -0.83
C VAL A 157 3.08 -20.09 -0.16
N TRP A 158 2.17 -19.12 -0.19
CA TRP A 158 0.81 -19.24 0.33
C TRP A 158 -0.09 -19.93 -0.71
N GLN A 159 -1.05 -20.73 -0.25
CA GLN A 159 -2.15 -21.16 -1.09
C GLN A 159 -3.07 -19.96 -1.34
N ALA A 160 -3.66 -19.89 -2.54
CA ALA A 160 -4.47 -18.74 -2.92
C ALA A 160 -5.77 -19.15 -3.62
N GLU A 161 -6.86 -18.47 -3.24
CA GLU A 161 -8.19 -18.60 -3.85
C GLU A 161 -8.72 -17.21 -4.22
N THR A 162 -9.37 -17.10 -5.38
CA THR A 162 -10.01 -15.84 -5.78
C THR A 162 -11.30 -15.59 -4.98
N VAL A 163 -11.54 -14.34 -4.61
CA VAL A 163 -12.74 -13.88 -3.91
C VAL A 163 -13.43 -12.83 -4.77
N GLN A 164 -14.53 -13.19 -5.43
CA GLN A 164 -15.33 -12.27 -6.24
C GLN A 164 -16.57 -11.85 -5.49
N LYS A 165 -16.75 -10.54 -5.29
CA LYS A 165 -17.94 -9.92 -4.69
C LYS A 165 -18.57 -8.93 -5.67
N LYS A 166 -19.78 -8.46 -5.40
CA LYS A 166 -20.46 -7.46 -6.24
C LYS A 166 -19.67 -6.16 -6.39
N GLU A 167 -19.02 -5.71 -5.32
CA GLU A 167 -18.32 -4.42 -5.23
C GLU A 167 -16.83 -4.57 -4.91
N ALA A 168 -16.26 -5.78 -5.04
CA ALA A 168 -14.85 -6.02 -4.76
C ALA A 168 -14.30 -7.25 -5.50
N ALA A 169 -13.06 -7.15 -5.94
CA ALA A 169 -12.23 -8.25 -6.40
C ALA A 169 -11.17 -8.56 -5.37
N GLY A 170 -10.93 -9.82 -5.03
CA GLY A 170 -10.00 -10.19 -3.97
C GLY A 170 -9.29 -11.51 -4.15
N VAL A 171 -8.27 -11.73 -3.32
CA VAL A 171 -7.55 -13.01 -3.16
C VAL A 171 -7.46 -13.34 -1.68
N LYS A 172 -7.83 -14.56 -1.35
CA LYS A 172 -7.65 -15.15 -0.02
C LYS A 172 -6.39 -16.02 -0.06
N PHE A 173 -5.42 -15.68 0.76
CA PHE A 173 -4.19 -16.43 0.99
C PHE A 173 -4.32 -17.24 2.28
N THR A 174 -3.86 -18.50 2.27
CA THR A 174 -3.83 -19.37 3.45
C THR A 174 -2.47 -20.01 3.62
N TYR A 175 -2.00 -20.08 4.86
CA TYR A 175 -0.76 -20.73 5.25
C TYR A 175 -0.90 -21.42 6.60
N LEU A 176 -0.33 -22.59 6.75
CA LEU A 176 -0.23 -23.29 8.03
C LEU A 176 1.20 -23.15 8.56
N SER A 177 1.39 -22.27 9.53
CA SER A 177 2.63 -22.20 10.29
C SER A 177 2.64 -23.30 11.35
N LYS A 178 3.53 -24.27 11.19
CA LYS A 178 3.57 -25.50 12.03
C LYS A 178 4.13 -25.22 13.43
N ASP A 179 3.75 -26.07 14.39
CA ASP A 179 4.34 -26.07 15.74
C ASP A 179 5.86 -26.17 15.65
N GLY A 180 6.57 -25.23 16.29
CA GLY A 180 8.04 -25.15 16.28
C GLY A 180 8.65 -24.39 15.11
N GLU A 181 7.86 -23.92 14.12
CA GLU A 181 8.38 -23.08 13.03
C GLU A 181 9.01 -21.80 13.59
N GLU A 182 10.28 -21.51 13.21
CA GLU A 182 11.12 -20.43 13.74
C GLU A 182 11.19 -20.37 15.28
N GLY A 183 10.80 -21.44 15.97
CA GLY A 183 10.79 -21.58 17.43
C GLY A 183 9.45 -21.24 18.10
N TYR A 184 8.43 -20.86 17.34
CA TYR A 184 7.11 -20.53 17.89
C TYR A 184 6.28 -21.78 18.26
N PRO A 185 5.59 -21.79 19.42
CA PRO A 185 4.71 -22.89 19.79
C PRO A 185 3.39 -22.87 19.01
N GLY A 186 2.85 -24.06 18.77
CA GLY A 186 1.53 -24.29 18.23
C GLY A 186 1.42 -24.23 16.72
N ASN A 187 0.51 -25.04 16.18
CA ASN A 187 0.07 -24.92 14.80
C ASN A 187 -0.83 -23.70 14.64
N LEU A 188 -0.54 -22.88 13.66
CA LEU A 188 -1.24 -21.61 13.40
C LEU A 188 -1.71 -21.59 11.95
N PRO A 189 -2.94 -22.06 11.64
CA PRO A 189 -3.57 -21.77 10.37
C PRO A 189 -3.88 -20.27 10.26
N CYS A 190 -3.26 -19.63 9.27
CA CYS A 190 -3.41 -18.21 8.96
C CYS A 190 -4.17 -18.00 7.66
N THR A 191 -4.98 -16.97 7.63
CA THR A 191 -5.67 -16.48 6.44
C THR A 191 -5.43 -14.98 6.31
N VAL A 192 -5.04 -14.53 5.10
CA VAL A 192 -4.98 -13.11 4.74
C VAL A 192 -5.82 -12.91 3.49
N ILE A 193 -6.74 -11.94 3.55
CA ILE A 193 -7.63 -11.64 2.43
C ILE A 193 -7.38 -10.21 1.98
N TYR A 194 -6.94 -10.06 0.74
CA TYR A 194 -6.88 -8.78 0.06
C TYR A 194 -8.14 -8.58 -0.77
N GLU A 195 -8.76 -7.42 -0.64
CA GLU A 195 -9.95 -7.03 -1.41
C GLU A 195 -9.76 -5.60 -1.94
N LEU A 196 -9.80 -5.44 -3.25
CA LEU A 196 -9.84 -4.14 -3.92
C LEU A 196 -11.29 -3.80 -4.23
N THR A 197 -11.81 -2.75 -3.57
CA THR A 197 -13.24 -2.37 -3.66
C THR A 197 -13.49 -1.28 -4.69
N ASN A 198 -14.75 -1.14 -5.13
CA ASN A 198 -15.17 -0.02 -5.97
C ASN A 198 -15.25 1.33 -5.24
N ALA A 199 -14.97 1.37 -3.93
CA ALA A 199 -14.78 2.58 -3.15
C ALA A 199 -13.30 3.03 -3.10
N ASP A 200 -12.44 2.45 -3.97
CA ASP A 200 -11.01 2.69 -4.06
C ASP A 200 -10.24 2.36 -2.76
N GLU A 201 -10.65 1.25 -2.14
CA GLU A 201 -10.06 0.73 -0.91
C GLU A 201 -9.35 -0.60 -1.18
N LEU A 202 -8.11 -0.72 -0.74
CA LEU A 202 -7.42 -2.01 -0.58
C LEU A 202 -7.56 -2.44 0.87
N LYS A 203 -8.38 -3.46 1.10
CA LYS A 203 -8.61 -4.06 2.42
C LYS A 203 -7.69 -5.24 2.61
N VAL A 204 -7.06 -5.33 3.77
CA VAL A 204 -6.26 -6.47 4.20
C VAL A 204 -6.84 -6.98 5.51
N ARG A 205 -7.45 -8.16 5.45
CA ARG A 205 -8.02 -8.84 6.62
C ARG A 205 -7.14 -9.99 7.03
N TYR A 206 -6.87 -10.09 8.31
CA TYR A 206 -6.08 -11.15 8.92
C TYR A 206 -6.97 -12.01 9.81
N GLU A 207 -6.80 -13.33 9.75
CA GLU A 207 -7.47 -14.29 10.60
C GLU A 207 -6.51 -15.43 10.95
N ALA A 208 -6.52 -15.87 12.21
CA ALA A 208 -5.78 -17.05 12.62
C ALA A 208 -6.44 -17.72 13.84
N THR A 209 -6.15 -19.00 14.01
CA THR A 209 -6.46 -19.79 15.22
C THR A 209 -5.22 -20.57 15.60
N THR A 210 -5.22 -21.19 16.79
CA THR A 210 -4.09 -22.00 17.24
C THR A 210 -4.53 -23.19 18.06
N ASP A 211 -3.72 -24.25 18.10
CA ASP A 211 -3.89 -25.41 18.98
C ASP A 211 -3.08 -25.33 20.30
N LYS A 212 -2.14 -24.35 20.39
CA LYS A 212 -1.38 -24.03 21.62
C LYS A 212 -1.26 -22.52 21.76
N ALA A 213 -1.13 -22.03 22.99
CA ALA A 213 -0.85 -20.62 23.24
C ALA A 213 0.41 -20.17 22.48
N THR A 214 0.32 -19.07 21.73
CA THR A 214 1.40 -18.55 20.88
C THR A 214 1.29 -17.04 20.72
N PRO A 215 2.42 -16.29 20.65
CA PRO A 215 2.35 -14.89 20.24
C PRO A 215 2.08 -14.80 18.74
N ILE A 216 1.21 -13.83 18.36
CA ILE A 216 0.90 -13.50 16.96
C ILE A 216 0.85 -11.99 16.80
N ASN A 217 1.41 -11.51 15.71
CA ASN A 217 1.33 -10.11 15.26
C ASN A 217 1.58 -10.08 13.75
N LEU A 218 0.53 -10.00 12.95
CA LEU A 218 0.64 -9.96 11.50
C LEU A 218 0.59 -8.53 11.01
N THR A 219 1.43 -8.17 10.05
CA THR A 219 1.41 -6.85 9.41
C THR A 219 1.73 -6.92 7.93
N HIS A 220 1.42 -5.84 7.20
CA HIS A 220 1.67 -5.67 5.78
C HIS A 220 2.78 -4.61 5.57
N HIS A 221 3.88 -5.01 4.94
CA HIS A 221 5.12 -4.24 4.86
C HIS A 221 5.32 -3.57 3.49
N SER A 222 4.31 -2.88 2.95
CA SER A 222 4.50 -2.11 1.72
C SER A 222 5.26 -0.82 1.96
N TYR A 223 6.23 -0.55 1.08
CA TYR A 223 6.92 0.73 0.99
C TYR A 223 6.19 1.60 -0.03
N PHE A 224 5.54 2.64 0.44
CA PHE A 224 4.77 3.56 -0.40
C PHE A 224 5.61 4.76 -0.85
N ASN A 225 5.35 5.22 -2.06
CA ASN A 225 5.71 6.54 -2.55
C ASN A 225 4.56 7.06 -3.41
N LEU A 226 3.78 8.01 -2.90
CA LEU A 226 2.58 8.48 -3.57
C LEU A 226 2.88 9.33 -4.82
N ALA A 227 4.11 9.85 -4.96
CA ALA A 227 4.55 10.48 -6.20
C ALA A 227 4.76 9.46 -7.33
N GLY A 228 4.93 8.18 -6.97
CA GLY A 228 5.22 7.05 -7.85
C GLY A 228 6.51 6.34 -7.45
N GLN A 229 6.56 5.02 -7.58
CA GLN A 229 7.75 4.25 -7.26
C GLN A 229 8.95 4.69 -8.12
N GLY A 230 10.10 4.88 -7.50
CA GLY A 230 11.34 5.27 -8.16
C GLY A 230 11.37 6.71 -8.72
N THR A 231 10.45 7.60 -8.30
CA THR A 231 10.44 9.01 -8.72
C THR A 231 11.31 9.91 -7.86
N GLY A 232 11.82 9.43 -6.72
CA GLY A 232 12.63 10.19 -5.78
C GLY A 232 12.25 9.88 -4.33
N ASP A 233 12.62 10.78 -3.42
CA ASP A 233 12.38 10.63 -2.00
C ASP A 233 10.94 10.99 -1.59
N ILE A 234 10.60 10.61 -0.36
CA ILE A 234 9.26 10.83 0.24
C ILE A 234 9.24 12.02 1.21
N LEU A 235 10.29 12.82 1.26
CA LEU A 235 10.46 13.84 2.30
C LEU A 235 9.44 14.98 2.24
N SER A 236 8.87 15.24 1.06
CA SER A 236 7.80 16.24 0.85
C SER A 236 6.40 15.73 1.20
N HIS A 237 6.20 14.41 1.35
CA HIS A 237 4.89 13.86 1.72
C HIS A 237 4.45 14.39 3.08
N GLN A 238 3.18 14.84 3.16
CA GLN A 238 2.58 15.27 4.42
C GLN A 238 1.94 14.07 5.09
N VAL A 239 2.31 13.81 6.35
CA VAL A 239 1.79 12.69 7.15
C VAL A 239 1.07 13.23 8.37
N LEU A 240 -0.10 12.66 8.66
CA LEU A 240 -0.84 12.76 9.91
C LEU A 240 -0.97 11.37 10.51
N LEU A 241 -0.70 11.22 11.80
CA LEU A 241 -0.93 9.99 12.57
C LEU A 241 -1.91 10.28 13.71
N ALA A 242 -2.94 9.45 13.84
CA ALA A 242 -3.93 9.55 14.93
C ALA A 242 -3.37 8.90 16.21
N ALA A 243 -2.27 9.43 16.73
CA ALA A 243 -1.51 8.87 17.84
C ALA A 243 -0.91 9.97 18.71
N ASP A 244 -1.25 9.98 19.99
CA ASP A 244 -0.73 10.96 20.98
C ASP A 244 0.54 10.44 21.68
N TYR A 245 0.88 9.16 21.50
CA TYR A 245 2.04 8.51 22.12
C TYR A 245 2.78 7.64 21.09
N TYR A 246 4.04 7.36 21.39
CA TYR A 246 4.86 6.37 20.69
C TYR A 246 5.64 5.51 21.67
N THR A 247 6.17 4.39 21.23
CA THR A 247 7.06 3.55 22.02
C THR A 247 8.51 3.91 21.71
N PRO A 248 9.24 4.60 22.62
CA PRO A 248 10.66 4.87 22.41
C PRO A 248 11.46 3.57 22.42
N VAL A 249 12.53 3.53 21.62
CA VAL A 249 13.39 2.37 21.44
C VAL A 249 14.81 2.62 21.95
N ASP A 250 15.51 1.54 22.29
CA ASP A 250 16.94 1.53 22.54
C ASP A 250 17.77 1.51 21.24
N GLU A 251 19.09 1.36 21.35
CA GLU A 251 20.00 1.34 20.20
C GLU A 251 19.79 0.11 19.28
N ALA A 252 19.21 -0.96 19.79
CA ALA A 252 18.86 -2.17 19.06
C ALA A 252 17.43 -2.11 18.48
N LEU A 253 16.79 -0.95 18.53
CA LEU A 253 15.39 -0.70 18.12
C LEU A 253 14.36 -1.55 18.88
N ILE A 254 14.67 -1.92 20.13
CA ILE A 254 13.75 -2.61 21.02
C ILE A 254 13.00 -1.57 21.87
N PRO A 255 11.65 -1.63 21.98
CA PRO A 255 10.91 -0.74 22.84
C PRO A 255 11.35 -0.81 24.31
N THR A 256 11.53 0.36 24.93
CA THR A 256 11.92 0.45 26.36
C THR A 256 10.79 0.02 27.30
N GLY A 257 9.54 -0.04 26.81
CA GLY A 257 8.33 -0.26 27.60
C GLY A 257 7.62 1.04 28.00
N GLU A 258 8.23 2.19 27.75
CA GLU A 258 7.60 3.51 27.95
C GLU A 258 6.59 3.80 26.83
N LEU A 259 5.49 4.49 27.16
CA LEU A 259 4.61 5.17 26.22
C LEU A 259 4.88 6.66 26.36
N ARG A 260 5.63 7.24 25.42
CA ARG A 260 6.07 8.63 25.47
C ARG A 260 5.13 9.53 24.66
N PRO A 261 4.67 10.67 25.20
CA PRO A 261 3.89 11.65 24.43
C PRO A 261 4.67 12.12 23.18
N VAL A 262 3.97 12.26 22.05
CA VAL A 262 4.56 12.81 20.81
C VAL A 262 4.67 14.33 20.85
N LYS A 263 3.82 14.98 21.63
CA LYS A 263 3.69 16.44 21.73
C LYS A 263 5.04 17.10 22.01
N ASP A 264 5.29 18.22 21.34
CA ASP A 264 6.51 19.05 21.47
C ASP A 264 7.80 18.28 21.13
N SER A 265 7.71 17.26 20.25
CA SER A 265 8.84 16.45 19.80
C SER A 265 8.81 16.24 18.27
N PRO A 266 9.93 15.81 17.67
CA PRO A 266 9.94 15.42 16.25
C PRO A 266 8.94 14.30 15.90
N MET A 267 8.45 13.56 16.90
CA MET A 267 7.46 12.49 16.75
C MET A 267 6.02 13.01 16.63
N ASP A 268 5.76 14.31 16.77
CA ASP A 268 4.41 14.87 16.70
C ASP A 268 3.91 14.96 15.25
N PHE A 269 3.05 14.01 14.88
CA PHE A 269 2.29 13.95 13.62
C PHE A 269 0.78 14.06 13.86
N THR A 270 0.35 14.56 15.02
CA THR A 270 -1.09 14.79 15.31
C THR A 270 -1.71 15.83 14.39
N SER A 271 -0.89 16.69 13.79
CA SER A 271 -1.22 17.55 12.65
C SER A 271 -0.37 17.19 11.45
N ALA A 272 -0.90 17.34 10.24
CA ALA A 272 -0.18 17.01 9.02
C ALA A 272 1.16 17.76 8.91
N LYS A 273 2.25 17.03 8.74
CA LYS A 273 3.62 17.54 8.69
C LYS A 273 4.42 16.81 7.62
N ALA A 274 5.29 17.53 6.88
CA ALA A 274 6.20 16.92 5.92
C ALA A 274 7.16 15.95 6.62
N ILE A 275 7.39 14.77 6.05
CA ILE A 275 8.34 13.76 6.58
C ILE A 275 9.71 14.40 6.81
N GLY A 276 10.21 15.15 5.82
CA GLY A 276 11.53 15.77 5.86
C GLY A 276 11.68 16.92 6.84
N LYS A 277 10.58 17.42 7.44
CA LYS A 277 10.66 18.60 8.31
C LYS A 277 11.58 18.40 9.53
N GLU A 278 11.55 17.21 10.12
CA GLU A 278 12.25 16.90 11.37
C GLU A 278 12.90 15.51 11.37
N VAL A 279 12.97 14.82 10.21
CA VAL A 279 13.51 13.45 10.13
C VAL A 279 14.97 13.39 10.59
N ASP A 280 15.75 14.43 10.35
CA ASP A 280 17.16 14.51 10.77
C ASP A 280 17.33 14.74 12.27
N LEU A 281 16.28 15.15 12.99
CA LEU A 281 16.29 15.27 14.44
C LEU A 281 16.05 13.92 15.14
N VAL A 282 15.63 12.90 14.40
CA VAL A 282 15.41 11.54 14.89
C VAL A 282 16.61 10.68 14.53
N LYS A 283 17.34 10.18 15.53
CA LYS A 283 18.53 9.33 15.31
C LYS A 283 18.15 8.14 14.41
N GLY A 284 18.76 8.06 13.23
CA GLY A 284 18.49 7.00 12.24
C GLY A 284 17.25 7.21 11.37
N GLY A 285 16.47 8.30 11.57
CA GLY A 285 15.19 8.55 10.91
C GLY A 285 14.02 7.92 11.66
N TYR A 286 12.80 8.07 11.11
CA TYR A 286 11.64 7.44 11.73
C TYR A 286 11.67 5.92 11.49
N ASP A 287 11.60 5.16 12.56
CA ASP A 287 11.39 3.71 12.62
C ASP A 287 10.80 3.36 13.98
N HIS A 288 9.57 3.84 14.23
CA HIS A 288 8.95 3.79 15.55
C HIS A 288 7.50 3.34 15.47
N ASN A 289 7.07 2.61 16.49
CA ASN A 289 5.67 2.29 16.68
C ASN A 289 4.95 3.44 17.37
N PHE A 290 3.89 3.93 16.73
CA PHE A 290 2.97 4.93 17.27
C PHE A 290 1.77 4.23 17.88
N VAL A 291 1.38 4.69 19.07
CA VAL A 291 0.25 4.19 19.85
C VAL A 291 -1.02 4.88 19.33
N LEU A 292 -1.82 4.18 18.57
CA LEU A 292 -3.04 4.75 18.00
C LEU A 292 -4.02 5.14 19.09
N ASN A 293 -4.73 6.26 18.90
CA ASN A 293 -5.71 6.75 19.88
C ASN A 293 -6.92 5.80 20.02
N ASN A 294 -7.20 4.98 18.99
CA ASN A 294 -8.25 3.98 19.04
C ASN A 294 -7.72 2.64 19.57
N GLN A 295 -7.96 2.36 20.84
CA GLN A 295 -7.50 1.15 21.54
C GLN A 295 -8.61 0.10 21.74
N ASN A 296 -9.81 0.32 21.18
CA ASN A 296 -10.97 -0.55 21.43
C ASN A 296 -11.19 -1.63 20.35
N GLY A 297 -10.26 -1.77 19.38
CA GLY A 297 -10.34 -2.76 18.31
C GLY A 297 -11.39 -2.47 17.23
N THR A 298 -12.00 -1.27 17.23
CA THR A 298 -12.91 -0.85 16.14
C THR A 298 -12.11 -0.28 14.98
N LEU A 299 -12.68 -0.29 13.77
CA LEU A 299 -12.05 0.31 12.60
C LEU A 299 -12.06 1.84 12.71
N ALA A 300 -10.88 2.46 12.80
CA ALA A 300 -10.73 3.90 12.90
C ALA A 300 -9.53 4.41 12.09
N LEU A 301 -9.53 5.72 11.79
CA LEU A 301 -8.41 6.36 11.10
C LEU A 301 -7.13 6.24 11.94
N ALA A 302 -6.08 5.72 11.33
CA ALA A 302 -4.74 5.59 11.89
C ALA A 302 -3.77 6.61 11.30
N ALA A 303 -3.82 6.79 9.97
CA ALA A 303 -2.92 7.67 9.25
C ALA A 303 -3.58 8.30 8.02
N LYS A 304 -3.08 9.49 7.64
CA LYS A 304 -3.35 10.12 6.36
C LYS A 304 -2.06 10.65 5.76
N VAL A 305 -1.85 10.36 4.47
CA VAL A 305 -0.68 10.83 3.72
C VAL A 305 -1.16 11.57 2.48
N VAL A 306 -0.57 12.75 2.22
CA VAL A 306 -0.85 13.59 1.05
C VAL A 306 0.44 13.85 0.30
N GLU A 307 0.41 13.67 -1.02
CA GLU A 307 1.49 14.03 -1.93
C GLU A 307 0.95 15.06 -2.96
N PHE A 308 1.47 16.28 -2.91
CA PHE A 308 0.88 17.41 -3.62
C PHE A 308 1.16 17.42 -5.13
N SER A 309 2.30 16.86 -5.59
CA SER A 309 2.64 16.91 -7.01
C SER A 309 1.70 16.04 -7.84
N SER A 310 1.43 14.83 -7.39
CA SER A 310 0.44 13.92 -7.98
C SER A 310 -0.99 14.21 -7.54
N GLY A 311 -1.17 14.88 -6.41
CA GLY A 311 -2.44 15.05 -5.72
C GLY A 311 -2.96 13.79 -5.04
N ARG A 312 -2.19 12.68 -5.00
CA ARG A 312 -2.61 11.42 -4.38
C ARG A 312 -2.69 11.54 -2.87
N ILE A 313 -3.73 10.95 -2.33
CA ILE A 313 -4.01 10.88 -0.89
C ILE A 313 -4.26 9.41 -0.53
N MET A 314 -3.65 8.98 0.56
CA MET A 314 -3.87 7.68 1.18
C MET A 314 -4.34 7.88 2.61
N GLU A 315 -5.46 7.25 2.97
CA GLU A 315 -5.94 7.14 4.34
C GLU A 315 -5.85 5.68 4.78
N ILE A 316 -5.37 5.45 6.00
CA ILE A 316 -5.28 4.11 6.59
C ILE A 316 -6.23 4.05 7.79
N TYR A 317 -7.13 3.09 7.75
CA TYR A 317 -8.00 2.72 8.86
C TYR A 317 -7.63 1.34 9.35
N THR A 318 -7.63 1.12 10.67
CA THR A 318 -7.27 -0.18 11.23
C THR A 318 -8.00 -0.49 12.53
N THR A 319 -8.05 -1.78 12.86
CA THR A 319 -8.46 -2.30 14.15
C THR A 319 -7.26 -2.59 15.07
N GLU A 320 -6.03 -2.39 14.58
CA GLU A 320 -4.81 -2.60 15.33
C GLU A 320 -4.56 -1.45 16.34
N PRO A 321 -3.89 -1.72 17.48
CA PRO A 321 -3.62 -0.71 18.50
C PRO A 321 -2.45 0.20 18.18
N GLY A 322 -1.63 -0.13 17.18
CA GLY A 322 -0.42 0.60 16.82
C GLY A 322 -0.15 0.64 15.33
N ILE A 323 0.77 1.50 14.95
CA ILE A 323 1.27 1.64 13.59
C ILE A 323 2.76 1.95 13.60
N GLN A 324 3.57 1.12 12.94
CA GLN A 324 4.97 1.43 12.68
C GLN A 324 5.07 2.43 11.56
N PHE A 325 5.74 3.55 11.80
CA PHE A 325 6.10 4.51 10.77
C PHE A 325 7.61 4.41 10.51
N TYR A 326 7.94 3.96 9.30
CA TYR A 326 9.31 3.75 8.85
C TYR A 326 9.58 4.50 7.55
N THR A 327 10.68 5.21 7.46
CA THR A 327 10.98 6.14 6.35
C THR A 327 12.05 5.63 5.39
N GLY A 328 12.18 4.32 5.21
CA GLY A 328 13.11 3.72 4.25
C GLY A 328 14.58 4.02 4.56
N ASN A 329 14.94 4.09 5.83
CA ASN A 329 16.26 4.52 6.31
C ASN A 329 17.41 3.60 5.88
N PHE A 330 17.10 2.29 5.69
CA PHE A 330 18.09 1.27 5.32
C PHE A 330 18.18 1.03 3.80
N LEU A 331 17.40 1.75 2.99
CA LEU A 331 17.58 1.74 1.54
C LEU A 331 18.83 2.55 1.21
N ASP A 332 19.88 1.89 0.74
CA ASP A 332 21.21 2.48 0.58
C ASP A 332 21.62 2.71 -0.88
N GLY A 333 20.76 2.37 -1.84
CA GLY A 333 21.03 2.48 -3.27
C GLY A 333 21.63 1.23 -3.90
N THR A 334 21.78 0.14 -3.17
CA THR A 334 22.22 -1.16 -3.73
C THR A 334 21.08 -1.90 -4.43
N ILE A 335 19.84 -1.65 -4.01
CA ILE A 335 18.66 -2.30 -4.59
C ILE A 335 18.25 -1.64 -5.90
N THR A 336 18.25 -2.43 -6.98
CA THR A 336 17.61 -2.09 -8.25
C THR A 336 16.24 -2.77 -8.31
N GLY A 337 15.18 -1.98 -8.22
CA GLY A 337 13.80 -2.45 -8.22
C GLY A 337 13.12 -2.36 -9.58
N LYS A 338 11.80 -2.17 -9.56
CA LYS A 338 10.95 -2.14 -10.77
C LYS A 338 11.42 -1.15 -11.81
N ALA A 339 11.34 -1.54 -13.09
CA ALA A 339 11.76 -0.76 -14.25
C ALA A 339 13.20 -0.23 -14.13
N GLY A 340 14.09 -0.98 -13.46
CA GLY A 340 15.51 -0.62 -13.28
C GLY A 340 15.74 0.58 -12.37
N LYS A 341 14.77 0.96 -11.54
CA LYS A 341 14.90 2.09 -10.61
C LYS A 341 15.73 1.71 -9.38
N VAL A 342 16.73 2.54 -9.03
CA VAL A 342 17.56 2.34 -7.84
C VAL A 342 16.84 2.97 -6.63
N TYR A 343 16.64 2.19 -5.58
CA TYR A 343 15.99 2.65 -4.36
C TYR A 343 17.04 3.14 -3.34
N LYS A 344 17.00 4.41 -3.05
CA LYS A 344 17.90 5.08 -2.10
C LYS A 344 17.16 5.38 -0.79
N LYS A 345 17.90 5.79 0.23
CA LYS A 345 17.38 6.24 1.51
C LYS A 345 16.20 7.21 1.30
N HIS A 346 15.12 6.99 2.01
CA HIS A 346 13.90 7.77 1.93
C HIS A 346 13.15 7.71 0.58
N TYR A 347 13.33 6.68 -0.25
CA TYR A 347 12.57 6.52 -1.49
C TYR A 347 11.20 5.85 -1.30
N GLY A 348 10.92 5.36 -0.10
CA GLY A 348 9.65 4.81 0.29
C GLY A 348 9.45 4.89 1.80
N PHE A 349 8.19 4.92 2.25
CA PHE A 349 7.82 4.83 3.65
C PHE A 349 6.90 3.63 3.89
N CYS A 350 6.94 3.08 5.10
CA CYS A 350 6.02 2.04 5.56
C CYS A 350 5.10 2.59 6.65
N LEU A 351 3.86 2.15 6.64
CA LEU A 351 2.85 2.38 7.66
C LEU A 351 2.24 1.02 8.00
N GLU A 352 2.88 0.31 8.92
CA GLU A 352 2.58 -1.07 9.26
C GLU A 352 1.67 -1.10 10.48
N THR A 353 0.38 -1.36 10.27
CA THR A 353 -0.58 -1.52 11.37
C THR A 353 -0.30 -2.82 12.09
N GLN A 354 -0.18 -2.77 13.41
CA GLN A 354 0.35 -3.88 14.21
C GLN A 354 0.05 -3.73 15.70
N HIS A 355 0.27 -4.81 16.45
CA HIS A 355 0.54 -4.72 17.88
C HIS A 355 1.97 -4.22 18.11
N TYR A 356 2.26 -3.75 19.33
CA TYR A 356 3.55 -3.11 19.60
C TYR A 356 4.69 -4.13 19.55
N PRO A 357 5.88 -3.74 19.05
CA PRO A 357 7.05 -4.61 19.05
C PRO A 357 7.40 -5.04 20.46
N ASP A 358 7.97 -6.27 20.58
CA ASP A 358 8.39 -6.89 21.84
C ASP A 358 7.28 -7.04 22.90
N SER A 359 5.99 -6.99 22.52
CA SER A 359 4.86 -7.16 23.45
C SER A 359 4.93 -8.45 24.29
N PRO A 360 5.45 -9.60 23.80
CA PRO A 360 5.58 -10.79 24.65
C PRO A 360 6.45 -10.58 25.89
N ASN A 361 7.36 -9.59 25.87
CA ASN A 361 8.28 -9.23 26.95
C ASN A 361 7.90 -7.95 27.69
N LYS A 362 6.78 -7.30 27.31
CA LYS A 362 6.32 -6.02 27.85
C LYS A 362 4.90 -6.17 28.43
N PRO A 363 4.75 -6.49 29.71
CA PRO A 363 3.44 -6.79 30.30
C PRO A 363 2.47 -5.61 30.32
N ASN A 364 2.95 -4.38 30.14
CA ASN A 364 2.15 -3.17 30.01
C ASN A 364 1.68 -2.87 28.59
N PHE A 365 2.11 -3.64 27.59
CA PHE A 365 1.64 -3.54 26.20
C PHE A 365 0.41 -4.41 25.97
N PRO A 366 -0.40 -4.13 24.94
CA PRO A 366 -1.51 -4.99 24.55
C PRO A 366 -1.03 -6.43 24.33
N SER A 367 -1.81 -7.40 24.85
CA SER A 367 -1.47 -8.83 24.71
C SER A 367 -1.50 -9.26 23.25
N VAL A 368 -0.51 -10.02 22.87
CA VAL A 368 -0.35 -10.65 21.54
C VAL A 368 -0.50 -12.17 21.61
N ILE A 369 -0.90 -12.70 22.76
CA ILE A 369 -1.02 -14.14 22.97
C ILE A 369 -2.38 -14.61 22.49
N LEU A 370 -2.36 -15.46 21.47
CA LEU A 370 -3.53 -16.20 20.99
C LEU A 370 -3.58 -17.54 21.69
N ARG A 371 -4.75 -17.90 22.24
CA ARG A 371 -4.97 -19.18 22.94
C ARG A 371 -5.88 -20.12 22.15
N PRO A 372 -5.81 -21.43 22.38
CA PRO A 372 -6.76 -22.37 21.80
C PRO A 372 -8.21 -21.95 22.08
N GLY A 373 -9.04 -21.98 21.03
CA GLY A 373 -10.44 -21.54 21.09
C GLY A 373 -10.67 -20.06 20.83
N GLU A 374 -9.61 -19.24 20.82
CA GLU A 374 -9.69 -17.83 20.43
C GLU A 374 -9.45 -17.65 18.92
N LYS A 375 -9.88 -16.55 18.39
CA LYS A 375 -9.65 -16.16 16.99
C LYS A 375 -8.94 -14.80 16.94
N TYR A 376 -7.77 -14.77 16.32
CA TYR A 376 -7.11 -13.52 15.91
C TYR A 376 -7.85 -12.98 14.69
N THR A 377 -8.25 -11.72 14.74
CA THR A 377 -8.94 -11.07 13.62
C THR A 377 -8.62 -9.58 13.63
N HIS A 378 -8.00 -9.10 12.55
CA HIS A 378 -7.72 -7.68 12.33
C HIS A 378 -8.06 -7.27 10.90
N LEU A 379 -8.32 -5.98 10.71
CA LEU A 379 -8.62 -5.36 9.42
C LEU A 379 -7.84 -4.06 9.28
N THR A 380 -7.16 -3.92 8.14
CA THR A 380 -6.58 -2.65 7.68
C THR A 380 -7.17 -2.28 6.35
N VAL A 381 -7.53 -1.03 6.17
CA VAL A 381 -8.11 -0.46 4.95
C VAL A 381 -7.21 0.69 4.49
N HIS A 382 -6.64 0.57 3.30
CA HIS A 382 -5.95 1.66 2.61
C HIS A 382 -6.93 2.24 1.60
N LYS A 383 -7.34 3.48 1.80
CA LYS A 383 -8.26 4.20 0.91
C LYS A 383 -7.49 5.24 0.10
N PHE A 384 -7.73 5.25 -1.20
CA PHE A 384 -7.01 6.10 -2.15
C PHE A 384 -7.97 7.05 -2.86
N TYR A 385 -7.51 8.28 -3.04
CA TYR A 385 -8.17 9.27 -3.89
C TYR A 385 -7.16 10.35 -4.30
N ALA A 386 -7.54 11.22 -5.23
CA ALA A 386 -6.71 12.36 -5.61
C ALA A 386 -7.47 13.65 -5.41
N SER A 387 -6.79 14.68 -4.84
CA SER A 387 -7.30 16.05 -4.79
C SER A 387 -6.93 16.79 -6.06
N GLN A 388 -7.81 17.66 -6.50
CA GLN A 388 -7.57 18.57 -7.63
C GLN A 388 -7.02 19.94 -7.18
N GLU A 389 -6.90 20.14 -5.85
CA GLU A 389 -6.39 21.37 -5.24
C GLU A 389 -4.90 21.33 -4.99
#